data_8fd9f863ebe3f7f538987917b662c000
#
_entry.id   8fd9f863ebe3f7f538987917b662c000
#
_cell.length_a   1.000
_cell.length_b   1.000
_cell.length_c   1.000
_cell.angle_alpha   90.00
_cell.angle_beta   90.00
_cell.angle_gamma   90.00
#
_symmetry.space_group_name_H-M   'P 1'
#
loop_
_entity.id
_entity.type
_entity.pdbx_description
1 polymer ?
#
loop_
_entity_poly.entity_id
_entity_poly.type
_entity_poly.pdbx_seq_one_letter_code
_entity_poly.pdbx_strand_id
1 'polypeptide(L)'
;MKSKIFIVLFLFILLACQAVPQHNDSTAVNKQAIVDEIGRQVKIPKDPQRIISLAPSITEMLFALELGEKVVGVTSYCNYPQAATKIPKVSDTLHPNLEMIISLKPDLVLVTTASQLEQFTAKMSELGIAVFVIKSDSVIGVLGSIKLLGQITNKEQVAKNLIDSLNARLEKVKKQHLNQSAKPKVFFIVGTEPLITVGRKAFVTDLINLAGGQSISEDVETEWPAYSIETAISRAPEIILSPGSHSTENEPSKLTLPKGLEVTPAARTGKIYKIDGDLLLRPGPRIIDGLEQIAKLLYSEEKR
;
A
#
# COMPACT_ATOMS: atom_id res chain seq x y z
N MET A 1 -74.25 -44.85 -61.85
CA MET A 1 -73.01 -45.30 -61.22
C MET A 1 -72.39 -44.14 -60.47
N LYS A 2 -72.33 -44.20 -59.14
CA LYS A 2 -72.12 -43.02 -58.25
C LYS A 2 -70.64 -43.03 -57.87
N SER A 3 -69.93 -41.90 -58.24
CA SER A 3 -68.58 -41.66 -57.84
C SER A 3 -68.60 -40.99 -56.45
N LYS A 4 -67.88 -41.49 -55.45
CA LYS A 4 -67.73 -40.94 -54.16
C LYS A 4 -66.42 -40.14 -54.13
N ILE A 5 -66.51 -38.84 -53.99
CA ILE A 5 -65.39 -37.94 -53.76
C ILE A 5 -65.06 -37.93 -52.26
N PHE A 6 -63.81 -38.34 -51.92
CA PHE A 6 -63.27 -38.28 -50.59
C PHE A 6 -62.55 -36.92 -50.43
N ILE A 7 -63.08 -36.03 -49.57
CA ILE A 7 -62.43 -34.78 -49.22
C ILE A 7 -61.56 -35.10 -48.02
N VAL A 8 -60.21 -34.99 -48.18
CA VAL A 8 -59.24 -35.06 -47.12
C VAL A 8 -59.02 -33.63 -46.59
N LEU A 9 -59.51 -33.41 -45.42
CA LEU A 9 -59.31 -32.14 -44.72
C LEU A 9 -57.91 -32.16 -44.07
N PHE A 10 -56.94 -31.38 -44.62
CA PHE A 10 -55.61 -31.25 -44.09
C PHE A 10 -55.65 -30.20 -43.02
N LEU A 11 -55.59 -30.60 -41.73
CA LEU A 11 -55.53 -29.74 -40.58
C LEU A 11 -54.11 -29.22 -40.42
N PHE A 12 -53.84 -27.99 -40.84
CA PHE A 12 -52.55 -27.25 -40.54
C PHE A 12 -52.53 -26.83 -39.10
N ILE A 13 -51.77 -27.59 -38.26
CA ILE A 13 -51.43 -27.14 -36.91
C ILE A 13 -50.29 -26.16 -37.03
N LEU A 14 -50.59 -24.86 -36.90
CA LEU A 14 -49.58 -23.79 -36.73
C LEU A 14 -48.99 -23.91 -35.32
N LEU A 15 -47.80 -24.54 -35.24
CA LEU A 15 -46.95 -24.47 -34.03
C LEU A 15 -46.42 -23.03 -33.93
N ALA A 16 -47.08 -22.20 -33.16
CA ALA A 16 -46.56 -20.90 -32.76
C ALA A 16 -45.37 -21.13 -31.84
N CYS A 17 -44.16 -21.09 -32.40
CA CYS A 17 -42.92 -21.04 -31.63
C CYS A 17 -42.91 -19.71 -30.87
N GLN A 18 -43.36 -19.69 -29.61
CA GLN A 18 -43.18 -18.55 -28.71
C GLN A 18 -41.67 -18.45 -28.46
N ALA A 19 -41.04 -17.47 -29.11
CA ALA A 19 -39.69 -17.06 -28.75
C ALA A 19 -39.72 -16.58 -27.30
N VAL A 20 -39.19 -17.39 -26.40
CA VAL A 20 -38.88 -16.99 -25.03
C VAL A 20 -37.91 -15.78 -25.14
N PRO A 21 -38.23 -14.63 -24.63
CA PRO A 21 -37.26 -13.53 -24.64
C PRO A 21 -36.04 -14.02 -23.87
N GLN A 22 -34.92 -14.22 -24.56
CA GLN A 22 -33.62 -14.37 -23.91
C GLN A 22 -33.42 -13.06 -23.15
N HIS A 23 -33.55 -13.16 -21.85
CA HIS A 23 -33.08 -12.11 -20.93
C HIS A 23 -31.56 -12.05 -21.14
N ASN A 24 -31.14 -11.19 -22.05
CA ASN A 24 -29.76 -10.81 -22.18
C ASN A 24 -29.42 -10.08 -20.87
N ASP A 25 -28.92 -10.83 -19.89
CA ASP A 25 -28.16 -10.30 -18.75
C ASP A 25 -26.85 -9.73 -19.29
N SER A 26 -26.98 -8.66 -20.08
CA SER A 26 -25.86 -7.91 -20.65
C SER A 26 -25.30 -6.89 -19.65
N THR A 27 -25.12 -7.30 -18.39
CA THR A 27 -24.16 -6.69 -17.48
C THR A 27 -22.86 -7.51 -17.45
N ALA A 28 -22.40 -7.95 -18.63
CA ALA A 28 -21.03 -8.43 -18.75
C ALA A 28 -20.10 -7.25 -18.44
N VAL A 29 -19.64 -7.17 -17.19
CA VAL A 29 -18.67 -6.17 -16.76
C VAL A 29 -17.50 -6.24 -17.72
N ASN A 30 -17.26 -5.17 -18.47
CA ASN A 30 -16.17 -5.12 -19.44
C ASN A 30 -14.84 -5.18 -18.65
N LYS A 31 -14.18 -6.34 -18.68
CA LYS A 31 -12.94 -6.61 -17.93
C LYS A 31 -11.74 -6.38 -18.84
N GLN A 32 -10.65 -5.90 -18.25
CA GLN A 32 -9.32 -5.79 -18.87
C GLN A 32 -8.35 -6.71 -18.15
N ALA A 33 -7.42 -7.32 -18.91
CA ALA A 33 -6.32 -8.07 -18.33
C ALA A 33 -5.15 -7.12 -18.10
N ILE A 34 -4.63 -7.08 -16.86
CA ILE A 34 -3.50 -6.25 -16.49
C ILE A 34 -2.57 -7.05 -15.58
N VAL A 35 -1.28 -6.75 -15.62
CA VAL A 35 -0.28 -7.41 -14.77
C VAL A 35 -0.17 -6.66 -13.46
N ASP A 36 -0.30 -7.36 -12.33
CA ASP A 36 -0.07 -6.78 -11.01
C ASP A 36 1.41 -6.70 -10.65
N GLU A 37 1.74 -6.09 -9.51
CA GLU A 37 3.13 -5.81 -9.13
C GLU A 37 3.93 -7.05 -8.66
N ILE A 38 3.33 -8.24 -8.68
CA ILE A 38 4.03 -9.54 -8.52
C ILE A 38 4.02 -10.38 -9.79
N GLY A 39 3.63 -9.80 -10.94
CA GLY A 39 3.70 -10.42 -12.25
C GLY A 39 2.51 -11.30 -12.63
N ARG A 40 1.39 -11.29 -11.88
CA ARG A 40 0.20 -12.07 -12.23
C ARG A 40 -0.69 -11.30 -13.20
N GLN A 41 -1.22 -12.00 -14.20
CA GLN A 41 -2.30 -11.45 -15.03
C GLN A 41 -3.64 -11.50 -14.29
N VAL A 42 -4.23 -10.34 -14.03
CA VAL A 42 -5.50 -10.20 -13.33
C VAL A 42 -6.54 -9.58 -14.26
N LYS A 43 -7.72 -10.20 -14.34
CA LYS A 43 -8.87 -9.64 -15.08
C LYS A 43 -9.66 -8.74 -14.14
N ILE A 44 -9.56 -7.43 -14.31
CA ILE A 44 -10.24 -6.42 -13.49
C ILE A 44 -11.34 -5.73 -14.32
N PRO A 45 -12.38 -5.17 -13.67
CA PRO A 45 -13.31 -4.26 -14.34
C PRO A 45 -12.57 -3.08 -14.96
N LYS A 46 -13.01 -2.59 -16.13
CA LYS A 46 -12.42 -1.37 -16.73
C LYS A 46 -12.64 -0.13 -15.89
N ASP A 47 -13.67 -0.11 -15.07
CA ASP A 47 -13.98 0.98 -14.13
C ASP A 47 -14.50 0.38 -12.82
N PRO A 48 -13.60 -0.01 -11.90
CA PRO A 48 -13.99 -0.53 -10.59
C PRO A 48 -14.84 0.47 -9.81
N GLN A 49 -15.98 0.03 -9.29
CA GLN A 49 -16.92 0.88 -8.54
C GLN A 49 -16.97 0.54 -7.05
N ARG A 50 -16.57 -0.68 -6.69
CA ARG A 50 -16.62 -1.18 -5.31
C ARG A 50 -15.28 -1.79 -4.92
N ILE A 51 -14.42 -0.95 -4.37
CA ILE A 51 -13.03 -1.31 -4.07
C ILE A 51 -12.88 -1.64 -2.59
N ILE A 52 -12.24 -2.76 -2.28
CA ILE A 52 -11.77 -3.05 -0.92
C ILE A 52 -10.26 -2.85 -0.87
N SER A 53 -9.79 -2.15 0.16
CA SER A 53 -8.37 -1.92 0.43
C SER A 53 -7.94 -2.65 1.69
N LEU A 54 -7.05 -3.64 1.54
CA LEU A 54 -6.54 -4.43 2.67
C LEU A 54 -5.18 -3.95 3.19
N ALA A 55 -4.86 -2.66 2.99
CA ALA A 55 -3.70 -2.03 3.61
C ALA A 55 -3.88 -0.51 3.76
N PRO A 56 -3.36 0.09 4.85
CA PRO A 56 -3.42 1.55 5.04
C PRO A 56 -2.79 2.35 3.90
N SER A 57 -1.61 1.94 3.40
CA SER A 57 -0.92 2.60 2.29
C SER A 57 -1.75 2.64 1.01
N ILE A 58 -2.45 1.54 0.68
CA ILE A 58 -3.35 1.45 -0.47
C ILE A 58 -4.56 2.37 -0.27
N THR A 59 -5.14 2.37 0.94
CA THR A 59 -6.25 3.28 1.27
C THR A 59 -5.85 4.73 1.05
N GLU A 60 -4.67 5.14 1.52
CA GLU A 60 -4.14 6.50 1.31
C GLU A 60 -3.96 6.83 -0.18
N MET A 61 -3.46 5.88 -0.99
CA MET A 61 -3.33 6.06 -2.44
C MET A 61 -4.70 6.24 -3.11
N LEU A 62 -5.69 5.43 -2.75
CA LEU A 62 -7.04 5.54 -3.31
C LEU A 62 -7.68 6.88 -3.00
N PHE A 63 -7.56 7.36 -1.75
CA PHE A 63 -8.06 8.69 -1.40
C PHE A 63 -7.32 9.82 -2.12
N ALA A 64 -6.00 9.71 -2.25
CA ALA A 64 -5.19 10.67 -3.00
C ALA A 64 -5.53 10.69 -4.51
N LEU A 65 -6.07 9.58 -5.04
CA LEU A 65 -6.59 9.45 -6.39
C LEU A 65 -8.08 9.84 -6.52
N GLU A 66 -8.66 10.45 -5.48
CA GLU A 66 -10.08 10.85 -5.45
C GLU A 66 -11.07 9.68 -5.64
N LEU A 67 -10.73 8.51 -5.10
CA LEU A 67 -11.52 7.29 -5.19
C LEU A 67 -12.19 6.92 -3.87
N GLY A 68 -12.17 7.80 -2.86
CA GLY A 68 -12.68 7.51 -1.52
C GLY A 68 -14.12 7.00 -1.50
N GLU A 69 -14.99 7.50 -2.36
CA GLU A 69 -16.40 7.08 -2.45
C GLU A 69 -16.57 5.67 -3.04
N LYS A 70 -15.59 5.19 -3.82
CA LYS A 70 -15.58 3.83 -4.35
C LYS A 70 -15.03 2.81 -3.35
N VAL A 71 -14.40 3.25 -2.25
CA VAL A 71 -13.86 2.36 -1.22
C VAL A 71 -14.97 1.91 -0.28
N VAL A 72 -15.33 0.63 -0.35
CA VAL A 72 -16.45 0.05 0.42
C VAL A 72 -16.01 -0.76 1.64
N GLY A 73 -14.71 -1.07 1.75
CA GLY A 73 -14.14 -1.81 2.89
C GLY A 73 -12.65 -1.54 3.05
N VAL A 74 -12.19 -1.46 4.31
CA VAL A 74 -10.80 -1.20 4.67
C VAL A 74 -10.38 -2.02 5.88
N THR A 75 -9.08 -2.02 6.23
CA THR A 75 -8.61 -2.66 7.47
C THR A 75 -8.88 -1.78 8.70
N SER A 76 -8.81 -2.37 9.89
CA SER A 76 -8.92 -1.65 11.17
C SER A 76 -7.81 -0.60 11.36
N TYR A 77 -6.68 -0.75 10.65
CA TYR A 77 -5.54 0.17 10.72
C TYR A 77 -5.64 1.37 9.75
N CYS A 78 -6.66 1.42 8.89
CA CYS A 78 -6.86 2.54 7.97
C CYS A 78 -7.48 3.73 8.70
N ASN A 79 -6.63 4.61 9.21
CA ASN A 79 -6.97 5.79 10.01
C ASN A 79 -6.78 7.12 9.25
N TYR A 80 -6.22 7.08 8.03
CA TYR A 80 -5.98 8.26 7.21
C TYR A 80 -6.45 8.06 5.76
N PRO A 81 -7.07 9.10 5.15
CA PRO A 81 -7.54 10.33 5.79
C PRO A 81 -8.69 10.04 6.78
N GLN A 82 -9.12 11.06 7.54
CA GLN A 82 -10.20 10.89 8.53
C GLN A 82 -11.46 10.23 7.97
N ALA A 83 -11.77 10.45 6.68
CA ALA A 83 -12.90 9.81 6.01
C ALA A 83 -12.78 8.27 5.97
N ALA A 84 -11.57 7.71 5.91
CA ALA A 84 -11.35 6.26 5.89
C ALA A 84 -11.77 5.57 7.19
N THR A 85 -11.80 6.30 8.32
CA THR A 85 -12.23 5.73 9.62
C THR A 85 -13.70 5.33 9.63
N LYS A 86 -14.52 5.94 8.78
CA LYS A 86 -15.97 5.71 8.67
C LYS A 86 -16.33 4.51 7.77
N ILE A 87 -15.36 3.99 7.01
CA ILE A 87 -15.57 2.86 6.10
C ILE A 87 -15.62 1.54 6.90
N PRO A 88 -16.48 0.57 6.52
CA PRO A 88 -16.55 -0.75 7.13
C PRO A 88 -15.19 -1.43 7.27
N LYS A 89 -14.91 -2.02 8.43
CA LYS A 89 -13.65 -2.71 8.71
C LYS A 89 -13.80 -4.20 8.38
N VAL A 90 -13.06 -4.66 7.37
CA VAL A 90 -13.17 -6.03 6.83
C VAL A 90 -11.98 -6.92 7.18
N SER A 91 -10.98 -6.37 7.85
CA SER A 91 -9.71 -7.06 8.15
C SER A 91 -8.93 -6.33 9.24
N ASP A 92 -8.03 -7.06 9.89
CA ASP A 92 -6.91 -6.51 10.68
C ASP A 92 -5.60 -6.52 9.87
N THR A 93 -5.51 -6.56 8.64
CA THR A 93 -4.35 -6.66 7.75
C THR A 93 -3.90 -8.11 7.46
N LEU A 94 -3.89 -8.98 8.47
CA LEU A 94 -3.41 -10.36 8.34
C LEU A 94 -4.56 -11.37 8.20
N HIS A 95 -5.73 -11.04 8.75
CA HIS A 95 -6.89 -11.94 8.80
C HIS A 95 -8.10 -11.32 8.13
N PRO A 96 -8.22 -11.43 6.79
CA PRO A 96 -9.38 -10.93 6.06
C PRO A 96 -10.64 -11.67 6.47
N ASN A 97 -11.69 -10.94 6.83
CA ASN A 97 -13.01 -11.51 7.06
C ASN A 97 -13.72 -11.72 5.71
N LEU A 98 -13.65 -12.95 5.21
CA LEU A 98 -14.19 -13.32 3.89
C LEU A 98 -15.69 -13.05 3.78
N GLU A 99 -16.47 -13.34 4.82
CA GLU A 99 -17.93 -13.13 4.82
C GLU A 99 -18.26 -11.65 4.67
N MET A 100 -17.58 -10.80 5.45
CA MET A 100 -17.75 -9.35 5.37
C MET A 100 -17.33 -8.82 3.99
N ILE A 101 -16.18 -9.27 3.46
CA ILE A 101 -15.71 -8.90 2.13
C ILE A 101 -16.75 -9.25 1.07
N ILE A 102 -17.26 -10.49 1.06
CA ILE A 102 -18.26 -10.96 0.10
C ILE A 102 -19.58 -10.17 0.24
N SER A 103 -20.02 -9.89 1.47
CA SER A 103 -21.25 -9.16 1.72
C SER A 103 -21.24 -7.73 1.15
N LEU A 104 -20.07 -7.12 1.08
CA LEU A 104 -19.86 -5.79 0.47
C LEU A 104 -19.85 -5.82 -1.06
N LYS A 105 -19.92 -7.00 -1.68
CA LYS A 105 -19.97 -7.20 -3.15
C LYS A 105 -18.90 -6.36 -3.88
N PRO A 106 -17.61 -6.51 -3.55
CA PRO A 106 -16.56 -5.78 -4.23
C PRO A 106 -16.39 -6.30 -5.65
N ASP A 107 -15.95 -5.43 -6.55
CA ASP A 107 -15.50 -5.78 -7.89
C ASP A 107 -13.97 -5.80 -8.02
N LEU A 108 -13.28 -5.18 -7.05
CA LEU A 108 -11.82 -5.18 -6.94
C LEU A 108 -11.39 -5.19 -5.46
N VAL A 109 -10.46 -6.09 -5.13
CA VAL A 109 -9.79 -6.14 -3.83
C VAL A 109 -8.30 -5.86 -4.04
N LEU A 110 -7.79 -4.85 -3.35
CA LEU A 110 -6.38 -4.46 -3.39
C LEU A 110 -5.68 -4.95 -2.12
N VAL A 111 -4.55 -5.62 -2.30
CA VAL A 111 -3.77 -6.23 -1.20
C VAL A 111 -2.28 -5.90 -1.37
N THR A 112 -1.51 -6.03 -0.29
CA THR A 112 -0.04 -5.99 -0.35
C THR A 112 0.54 -7.40 -0.36
N THR A 113 1.84 -7.52 -0.61
CA THR A 113 2.58 -8.80 -0.55
C THR A 113 2.63 -9.42 0.85
N ALA A 114 2.36 -8.65 1.91
CA ALA A 114 2.36 -9.13 3.29
C ALA A 114 1.15 -10.01 3.66
N SER A 115 0.09 -10.01 2.82
CA SER A 115 -1.11 -10.81 3.06
C SER A 115 -0.89 -12.27 2.64
N GLN A 116 -1.58 -13.23 3.30
CA GLN A 116 -1.57 -14.66 2.91
C GLN A 116 -2.35 -14.84 1.59
N LEU A 117 -1.65 -14.61 0.46
CA LEU A 117 -2.29 -14.30 -0.81
C LEU A 117 -2.89 -15.48 -1.56
N GLU A 118 -2.28 -16.68 -1.51
CA GLU A 118 -2.68 -17.77 -2.41
C GLU A 118 -4.12 -18.25 -2.15
N GLN A 119 -4.39 -18.68 -0.92
CA GLN A 119 -5.73 -19.20 -0.57
C GLN A 119 -6.80 -18.12 -0.67
N PHE A 120 -6.50 -16.91 -0.22
CA PHE A 120 -7.40 -15.76 -0.31
C PHE A 120 -7.71 -15.43 -1.78
N THR A 121 -6.68 -15.33 -2.62
CA THR A 121 -6.83 -15.00 -4.03
C THR A 121 -7.62 -16.08 -4.79
N ALA A 122 -7.33 -17.37 -4.52
CA ALA A 122 -8.07 -18.48 -5.11
C ALA A 122 -9.56 -18.39 -4.77
N LYS A 123 -9.88 -18.16 -3.48
CA LYS A 123 -11.27 -18.05 -3.03
C LYS A 123 -12.01 -16.86 -3.64
N MET A 124 -11.37 -15.70 -3.72
CA MET A 124 -11.95 -14.53 -4.38
C MET A 124 -12.16 -14.76 -5.88
N SER A 125 -11.21 -15.43 -6.55
CA SER A 125 -11.31 -15.77 -7.97
C SER A 125 -12.48 -16.72 -8.26
N GLU A 126 -12.74 -17.72 -7.41
CA GLU A 126 -13.90 -18.60 -7.52
C GLU A 126 -15.22 -17.82 -7.49
N LEU A 127 -15.26 -16.72 -6.74
CA LEU A 127 -16.41 -15.82 -6.63
C LEU A 127 -16.45 -14.73 -7.70
N GLY A 128 -15.51 -14.76 -8.66
CA GLY A 128 -15.42 -13.75 -9.73
C GLY A 128 -14.91 -12.39 -9.30
N ILE A 129 -14.41 -12.26 -8.06
CA ILE A 129 -13.85 -11.03 -7.48
C ILE A 129 -12.36 -10.93 -7.83
N ALA A 130 -11.97 -9.80 -8.43
CA ALA A 130 -10.58 -9.56 -8.78
C ALA A 130 -9.73 -9.20 -7.53
N VAL A 131 -8.57 -9.85 -7.37
CA VAL A 131 -7.57 -9.50 -6.36
C VAL A 131 -6.31 -9.03 -7.05
N PHE A 132 -5.90 -7.79 -6.76
CA PHE A 132 -4.76 -7.12 -7.36
C PHE A 132 -3.72 -6.78 -6.30
N VAL A 133 -2.46 -7.17 -6.53
CA VAL A 133 -1.37 -7.00 -5.56
C VAL A 133 -0.60 -5.72 -5.85
N ILE A 134 -0.41 -4.92 -4.81
CA ILE A 134 0.43 -3.72 -4.78
C ILE A 134 1.70 -4.03 -3.99
N LYS A 135 2.86 -3.69 -4.57
CA LYS A 135 4.18 -3.91 -3.97
C LYS A 135 4.99 -2.62 -3.96
N SER A 136 4.80 -1.82 -2.93
CA SER A 136 5.52 -0.56 -2.74
C SER A 136 6.70 -0.77 -1.78
N ASP A 137 7.85 -1.20 -2.29
CA ASP A 137 9.06 -1.53 -1.53
C ASP A 137 10.14 -0.42 -1.54
N SER A 138 9.85 0.71 -2.15
CA SER A 138 10.74 1.88 -2.27
C SER A 138 9.92 3.13 -2.57
N VAL A 139 10.53 4.32 -2.47
CA VAL A 139 9.87 5.57 -2.86
C VAL A 139 9.45 5.54 -4.34
N ILE A 140 10.31 5.01 -5.21
CA ILE A 140 9.99 4.85 -6.64
C ILE A 140 8.87 3.82 -6.82
N GLY A 141 8.87 2.74 -6.05
CA GLY A 141 7.79 1.75 -6.04
C GLY A 141 6.45 2.38 -5.68
N VAL A 142 6.39 3.24 -4.67
CA VAL A 142 5.17 3.99 -4.31
C VAL A 142 4.65 4.82 -5.49
N LEU A 143 5.53 5.55 -6.19
CA LEU A 143 5.12 6.33 -7.36
C LEU A 143 4.63 5.44 -8.51
N GLY A 144 5.27 4.28 -8.71
CA GLY A 144 4.83 3.24 -9.65
C GLY A 144 3.44 2.71 -9.32
N SER A 145 3.20 2.37 -8.06
CA SER A 145 1.89 1.89 -7.57
C SER A 145 0.79 2.94 -7.74
N ILE A 146 1.07 4.22 -7.45
CA ILE A 146 0.12 5.34 -7.70
C ILE A 146 -0.22 5.43 -9.19
N LYS A 147 0.78 5.33 -10.06
CA LYS A 147 0.56 5.34 -11.52
C LYS A 147 -0.31 4.18 -11.95
N LEU A 148 -0.01 2.98 -11.50
CA LEU A 148 -0.74 1.76 -11.84
C LEU A 148 -2.17 1.81 -11.32
N LEU A 149 -2.40 2.25 -10.09
CA LEU A 149 -3.74 2.48 -9.55
C LEU A 149 -4.51 3.51 -10.38
N GLY A 150 -3.87 4.61 -10.80
CA GLY A 150 -4.47 5.58 -11.71
C GLY A 150 -4.95 4.92 -13.02
N GLN A 151 -4.14 4.07 -13.62
CA GLN A 151 -4.47 3.35 -14.86
C GLN A 151 -5.66 2.40 -14.69
N ILE A 152 -5.67 1.59 -13.64
CA ILE A 152 -6.73 0.58 -13.42
C ILE A 152 -8.05 1.17 -12.93
N THR A 153 -8.05 2.45 -12.54
CA THR A 153 -9.24 3.14 -12.00
C THR A 153 -9.67 4.36 -12.83
N ASN A 154 -9.09 4.54 -14.03
CA ASN A 154 -9.33 5.68 -14.93
C ASN A 154 -9.06 7.05 -14.27
N LYS A 155 -7.98 7.13 -13.48
CA LYS A 155 -7.53 8.34 -12.77
C LYS A 155 -6.10 8.74 -13.16
N GLU A 156 -5.69 8.47 -14.41
CA GLU A 156 -4.32 8.68 -14.89
C GLU A 156 -3.87 10.13 -14.73
N GLN A 157 -4.75 11.11 -15.00
CA GLN A 157 -4.38 12.50 -14.87
C GLN A 157 -4.20 12.94 -13.42
N VAL A 158 -5.05 12.45 -12.52
CA VAL A 158 -4.93 12.70 -11.07
C VAL A 158 -3.63 12.05 -10.55
N ALA A 159 -3.37 10.80 -10.95
CA ALA A 159 -2.14 10.09 -10.61
C ALA A 159 -0.90 10.84 -11.11
N LYS A 160 -0.92 11.32 -12.36
CA LYS A 160 0.19 12.10 -12.92
C LYS A 160 0.47 13.36 -12.10
N ASN A 161 -0.56 14.15 -11.81
CA ASN A 161 -0.42 15.38 -11.03
C ASN A 161 0.15 15.11 -9.63
N LEU A 162 -0.33 14.05 -8.97
CA LEU A 162 0.17 13.62 -7.66
C LEU A 162 1.64 13.21 -7.75
N ILE A 163 2.00 12.38 -8.72
CA ILE A 163 3.38 11.92 -8.95
C ILE A 163 4.32 13.10 -9.23
N ASP A 164 3.92 14.03 -10.08
CA ASP A 164 4.71 15.22 -10.40
C ASP A 164 4.98 16.06 -9.14
N SER A 165 3.97 16.24 -8.28
CA SER A 165 4.10 16.93 -7.00
C SER A 165 5.05 16.21 -6.04
N LEU A 166 4.91 14.89 -5.88
CA LEU A 166 5.77 14.09 -5.01
C LEU A 166 7.22 14.06 -5.51
N ASN A 167 7.43 13.94 -6.82
CA ASN A 167 8.76 14.02 -7.43
C ASN A 167 9.43 15.38 -7.22
N ALA A 168 8.69 16.48 -7.34
CA ALA A 168 9.23 17.81 -7.10
C ALA A 168 9.75 17.97 -5.65
N ARG A 169 9.01 17.41 -4.68
CA ARG A 169 9.42 17.39 -3.26
C ARG A 169 10.65 16.49 -3.05
N LEU A 170 10.65 15.28 -3.63
CA LEU A 170 11.79 14.36 -3.59
C LEU A 170 13.07 15.01 -4.13
N GLU A 171 12.99 15.65 -5.30
CA GLU A 171 14.15 16.33 -5.90
C GLU A 171 14.61 17.53 -5.07
N LYS A 172 13.70 18.23 -4.39
CA LYS A 172 14.07 19.29 -3.44
C LYS A 172 14.89 18.74 -2.28
N VAL A 173 14.46 17.60 -1.69
CA VAL A 173 15.23 16.96 -0.61
C VAL A 173 16.62 16.55 -1.11
N LYS A 174 16.71 15.85 -2.25
CA LYS A 174 18.00 15.42 -2.82
C LYS A 174 18.95 16.58 -3.05
N LYS A 175 18.46 17.72 -3.58
CA LYS A 175 19.29 18.91 -3.84
C LYS A 175 19.86 19.54 -2.59
N GLN A 176 19.16 19.45 -1.45
CA GLN A 176 19.64 20.00 -0.17
C GLN A 176 20.91 19.31 0.34
N HIS A 177 21.17 18.07 -0.10
CA HIS A 177 22.27 17.23 0.40
C HIS A 177 23.36 16.94 -0.63
N LEU A 178 23.20 17.41 -1.86
CA LEU A 178 24.17 17.17 -2.96
C LEU A 178 25.60 17.61 -2.64
N ASN A 179 25.76 18.64 -1.80
CA ASN A 179 27.05 19.23 -1.45
C ASN A 179 27.58 18.76 -0.09
N GLN A 180 26.93 17.80 0.55
CA GLN A 180 27.40 17.28 1.85
C GLN A 180 28.52 16.27 1.64
N SER A 181 29.70 16.55 2.21
CA SER A 181 30.88 15.68 2.07
C SER A 181 30.81 14.39 2.88
N ALA A 182 29.97 14.34 3.91
CA ALA A 182 29.77 13.15 4.76
C ALA A 182 28.29 12.88 4.94
N LYS A 183 27.93 11.60 4.90
CA LYS A 183 26.57 11.13 5.20
C LYS A 183 26.48 10.74 6.67
N PRO A 184 25.60 11.35 7.48
CA PRO A 184 25.42 10.95 8.88
C PRO A 184 25.06 9.47 8.99
N LYS A 185 25.68 8.77 9.94
CA LYS A 185 25.38 7.36 10.23
C LYS A 185 24.11 7.25 11.06
N VAL A 186 23.11 6.59 10.52
CA VAL A 186 21.76 6.47 11.09
C VAL A 186 21.51 5.05 11.58
N PHE A 187 21.07 4.91 12.82
CA PHE A 187 20.52 3.66 13.33
C PHE A 187 19.02 3.78 13.50
N PHE A 188 18.27 2.95 12.79
CA PHE A 188 16.81 2.91 12.90
C PHE A 188 16.39 1.75 13.81
N ILE A 189 15.73 2.05 14.91
CA ILE A 189 15.27 1.05 15.89
C ILE A 189 13.77 0.86 15.74
N VAL A 190 13.35 -0.34 15.27
CA VAL A 190 11.94 -0.73 15.13
C VAL A 190 11.39 -1.31 16.43
N GLY A 191 12.18 -2.15 17.09
CA GLY A 191 11.85 -2.81 18.35
C GLY A 191 13.07 -2.94 19.24
N THR A 192 12.87 -3.02 20.55
CA THR A 192 13.97 -3.04 21.54
C THR A 192 14.18 -4.43 22.18
N GLU A 193 13.15 -5.29 22.19
CA GLU A 193 13.19 -6.65 22.80
C GLU A 193 12.41 -7.64 21.92
N PRO A 194 13.10 -8.33 20.99
CA PRO A 194 14.50 -8.20 20.61
C PRO A 194 14.80 -6.90 19.90
N LEU A 195 16.08 -6.49 19.87
CA LEU A 195 16.50 -5.33 19.10
C LEU A 195 16.33 -5.62 17.59
N ILE A 196 15.42 -4.91 16.96
CA ILE A 196 15.10 -5.05 15.52
C ILE A 196 15.45 -3.73 14.83
N THR A 197 16.12 -3.81 13.70
CA THR A 197 16.45 -2.68 12.84
C THR A 197 15.94 -2.86 11.42
N VAL A 198 16.35 -1.97 10.50
CA VAL A 198 16.05 -2.03 9.07
C VAL A 198 17.29 -2.49 8.31
N GLY A 199 17.15 -3.49 7.44
CA GLY A 199 18.21 -3.91 6.54
C GLY A 199 18.07 -3.31 5.15
N ARG A 200 18.89 -3.78 4.21
CA ARG A 200 18.98 -3.25 2.84
C ARG A 200 17.64 -3.22 2.11
N LYS A 201 16.82 -4.25 2.29
CA LYS A 201 15.55 -4.41 1.56
C LYS A 201 14.38 -3.66 2.18
N ALA A 202 14.56 -3.06 3.35
CA ALA A 202 13.52 -2.22 3.97
C ALA A 202 13.43 -0.88 3.25
N PHE A 203 12.23 -0.46 2.88
CA PHE A 203 12.03 0.85 2.24
C PHE A 203 12.44 2.02 3.15
N VAL A 204 12.48 1.84 4.47
CA VAL A 204 13.00 2.84 5.42
C VAL A 204 14.49 3.11 5.16
N THR A 205 15.25 2.08 4.76
CA THR A 205 16.66 2.27 4.36
C THR A 205 16.76 3.12 3.09
N ASP A 206 15.83 2.96 2.13
CA ASP A 206 15.72 3.85 0.97
C ASP A 206 15.44 5.30 1.38
N LEU A 207 14.52 5.52 2.34
CA LEU A 207 14.24 6.86 2.89
C LEU A 207 15.48 7.51 3.53
N ILE A 208 16.21 6.76 4.36
CA ILE A 208 17.43 7.26 5.01
C ILE A 208 18.46 7.67 3.95
N ASN A 209 18.67 6.84 2.93
CA ASN A 209 19.62 7.12 1.86
C ASN A 209 19.20 8.31 1.00
N LEU A 210 17.92 8.41 0.63
CA LEU A 210 17.36 9.55 -0.12
C LEU A 210 17.39 10.86 0.68
N ALA A 211 17.29 10.77 2.01
CA ALA A 211 17.46 11.91 2.91
C ALA A 211 18.92 12.34 3.08
N GLY A 212 19.88 11.63 2.49
CA GLY A 212 21.31 11.93 2.58
C GLY A 212 22.02 11.29 3.76
N GLY A 213 21.37 10.38 4.52
CA GLY A 213 22.00 9.59 5.57
C GLY A 213 22.60 8.27 5.06
N GLN A 214 23.21 7.52 5.97
CA GLN A 214 23.67 6.16 5.74
C GLN A 214 23.17 5.25 6.87
N SER A 215 22.35 4.26 6.53
CA SER A 215 21.93 3.27 7.53
C SER A 215 23.11 2.41 7.97
N ILE A 216 23.33 2.25 9.29
CA ILE A 216 24.42 1.41 9.80
C ILE A 216 24.20 -0.09 9.58
N SER A 217 23.02 -0.50 9.14
CA SER A 217 22.60 -1.89 8.87
C SER A 217 22.28 -2.15 7.40
N GLU A 218 22.70 -1.27 6.47
CA GLU A 218 22.44 -1.40 5.04
C GLU A 218 23.14 -2.58 4.35
N ASP A 219 24.10 -3.22 5.02
CA ASP A 219 24.78 -4.44 4.56
C ASP A 219 24.02 -5.73 4.89
N VAL A 220 22.96 -5.65 5.69
CA VAL A 220 22.12 -6.80 6.05
C VAL A 220 20.99 -6.95 5.02
N GLU A 221 20.93 -8.12 4.37
CA GLU A 221 20.01 -8.35 3.22
C GLU A 221 18.54 -8.49 3.58
N THR A 222 18.20 -8.81 4.83
CA THR A 222 16.80 -8.94 5.28
C THR A 222 16.16 -7.56 5.49
N GLU A 223 14.83 -7.48 5.47
CA GLU A 223 14.10 -6.21 5.71
C GLU A 223 14.17 -5.79 7.17
N TRP A 224 13.91 -6.71 8.08
CA TRP A 224 13.73 -6.46 9.53
C TRP A 224 14.63 -7.42 10.34
N PRO A 225 15.96 -7.24 10.32
CA PRO A 225 16.86 -8.12 11.05
C PRO A 225 16.85 -7.87 12.56
N ALA A 226 17.00 -8.94 13.33
CA ALA A 226 17.51 -8.84 14.69
C ALA A 226 18.97 -8.33 14.64
N TYR A 227 19.33 -7.43 15.54
CA TYR A 227 20.62 -6.74 15.50
C TYR A 227 21.31 -6.78 16.85
N SER A 228 22.65 -6.93 16.85
CA SER A 228 23.40 -6.95 18.10
C SER A 228 23.74 -5.52 18.57
N ILE A 229 23.64 -5.32 19.87
CA ILE A 229 23.98 -4.03 20.51
C ILE A 229 25.46 -3.72 20.29
N GLU A 230 26.33 -4.70 20.39
CA GLU A 230 27.77 -4.57 20.19
C GLU A 230 28.09 -4.12 18.76
N THR A 231 27.39 -4.71 17.78
CA THR A 231 27.52 -4.27 16.37
C THR A 231 27.05 -2.84 16.19
N ALA A 232 25.91 -2.47 16.78
CA ALA A 232 25.41 -1.09 16.70
C ALA A 232 26.39 -0.09 17.31
N ILE A 233 26.98 -0.40 18.48
CA ILE A 233 28.01 0.42 19.14
C ILE A 233 29.25 0.55 18.26
N SER A 234 29.76 -0.56 17.72
CA SER A 234 30.97 -0.54 16.88
C SER A 234 30.84 0.28 15.61
N ARG A 235 29.62 0.37 15.06
CA ARG A 235 29.31 1.18 13.87
C ARG A 235 29.10 2.66 14.16
N ALA A 236 29.08 3.04 15.45
CA ALA A 236 29.07 4.40 15.97
C ALA A 236 27.99 5.29 15.30
N PRO A 237 26.69 4.99 15.44
CA PRO A 237 25.64 5.81 14.87
C PRO A 237 25.68 7.23 15.44
N GLU A 238 25.53 8.21 14.55
CA GLU A 238 25.49 9.64 14.88
C GLU A 238 24.07 10.12 15.14
N ILE A 239 23.09 9.38 14.63
CA ILE A 239 21.65 9.66 14.78
C ILE A 239 20.93 8.34 15.03
N ILE A 240 20.01 8.35 15.99
CA ILE A 240 19.07 7.24 16.22
C ILE A 240 17.65 7.71 15.86
N LEU A 241 16.99 6.96 15.00
CA LEU A 241 15.60 7.16 14.63
C LEU A 241 14.74 5.98 15.10
N SER A 242 13.49 6.23 15.45
CA SER A 242 12.51 5.20 15.79
C SER A 242 11.12 5.64 15.35
N PRO A 243 10.22 4.70 14.96
CA PRO A 243 8.84 5.05 14.75
C PRO A 243 8.18 5.42 16.08
N GLY A 244 7.50 6.58 16.11
CA GLY A 244 6.63 6.99 17.21
C GLY A 244 5.30 6.20 17.19
N SER A 245 4.56 6.25 18.31
CA SER A 245 3.18 5.75 18.33
C SER A 245 2.28 6.64 17.47
N HIS A 246 1.20 6.04 16.93
CA HIS A 246 0.18 6.74 16.13
C HIS A 246 -0.71 7.71 16.93
N SER A 247 -0.32 8.10 18.15
CA SER A 247 -1.11 9.00 18.97
C SER A 247 -0.93 10.44 18.49
N THR A 248 -2.04 11.11 18.29
CA THR A 248 -2.18 12.53 17.93
C THR A 248 -1.74 13.48 19.05
N GLU A 249 -1.21 12.97 20.12
CA GLU A 249 -0.68 13.78 21.23
C GLU A 249 0.81 13.99 21.04
N ASN A 250 1.19 15.26 20.93
CA ASN A 250 2.54 15.79 20.83
C ASN A 250 3.36 15.54 22.13
N GLU A 251 3.36 14.34 22.66
CA GLU A 251 4.34 14.00 23.67
C GLU A 251 5.62 13.54 22.99
N PRO A 252 6.73 14.22 23.21
CA PRO A 252 8.05 13.70 22.90
C PRO A 252 8.33 12.56 23.88
N SER A 253 7.66 11.42 23.71
CA SER A 253 7.99 10.24 24.51
C SER A 253 9.44 9.89 24.17
N LYS A 254 10.32 10.17 25.13
CA LYS A 254 11.74 9.88 25.02
C LYS A 254 11.89 8.41 24.64
N LEU A 255 12.58 8.13 23.54
CA LEU A 255 12.91 6.75 23.20
C LEU A 255 13.76 6.18 24.33
N THR A 256 13.28 5.16 25.01
CA THR A 256 14.11 4.40 25.95
C THR A 256 15.09 3.58 25.12
N LEU A 257 16.36 3.94 25.16
CA LEU A 257 17.38 3.19 24.45
C LEU A 257 17.61 1.82 25.10
N PRO A 258 17.82 0.77 24.30
CA PRO A 258 18.38 -0.48 24.82
C PRO A 258 19.67 -0.24 25.59
N LYS A 259 19.82 -0.94 26.73
CA LYS A 259 21.02 -0.85 27.57
C LYS A 259 22.30 -1.10 26.76
N GLY A 260 23.25 -0.20 26.86
CA GLY A 260 24.52 -0.24 26.13
C GLY A 260 24.60 0.78 24.98
N LEU A 261 23.49 1.22 24.41
CA LEU A 261 23.51 2.22 23.32
C LEU A 261 23.79 3.66 23.81
N GLU A 262 23.84 3.87 25.13
CA GLU A 262 24.15 5.18 25.75
C GLU A 262 25.57 5.67 25.43
N VAL A 263 26.46 4.75 25.04
CA VAL A 263 27.86 5.09 24.67
C VAL A 263 27.99 5.57 23.23
N THR A 264 26.94 5.49 22.42
CA THR A 264 26.97 5.88 21.00
C THR A 264 27.10 7.40 20.83
N PRO A 265 27.68 7.87 19.72
CA PRO A 265 27.71 9.30 19.41
C PRO A 265 26.32 9.94 19.44
N ALA A 266 25.30 9.28 18.89
CA ALA A 266 23.91 9.73 18.90
C ALA A 266 23.39 10.00 20.32
N ALA A 267 23.66 9.07 21.25
CA ALA A 267 23.21 9.21 22.63
C ALA A 267 23.95 10.35 23.37
N ARG A 268 25.25 10.47 23.14
CA ARG A 268 26.07 11.54 23.73
C ARG A 268 25.69 12.94 23.25
N THR A 269 25.24 13.09 22.01
CA THR A 269 24.84 14.36 21.40
C THR A 269 23.34 14.61 21.50
N GLY A 270 22.55 13.66 22.05
CA GLY A 270 21.10 13.80 22.17
C GLY A 270 20.35 13.65 20.85
N LYS A 271 21.00 13.21 19.76
CA LYS A 271 20.38 13.04 18.42
C LYS A 271 19.57 11.75 18.33
N ILE A 272 18.53 11.66 19.13
CA ILE A 272 17.61 10.53 19.24
C ILE A 272 16.20 11.05 18.98
N TYR A 273 15.60 10.60 17.89
CA TYR A 273 14.33 11.15 17.43
C TYR A 273 13.28 10.07 17.18
N LYS A 274 12.04 10.40 17.51
CA LYS A 274 10.86 9.66 17.07
C LYS A 274 10.18 10.42 15.95
N ILE A 275 9.79 9.68 14.91
CA ILE A 275 8.99 10.19 13.79
C ILE A 275 7.70 9.40 13.77
N ASP A 276 6.59 10.01 13.40
CA ASP A 276 5.31 9.30 13.24
C ASP A 276 5.50 8.03 12.42
N GLY A 277 5.18 6.89 13.03
CA GLY A 277 5.35 5.57 12.41
C GLY A 277 4.56 5.43 11.11
N ASP A 278 3.42 6.11 10.97
CA ASP A 278 2.62 6.07 9.74
C ASP A 278 3.35 6.70 8.54
N LEU A 279 4.24 7.66 8.77
CA LEU A 279 5.04 8.29 7.73
C LEU A 279 6.25 7.45 7.33
N LEU A 280 6.70 6.52 8.20
CA LEU A 280 7.90 5.72 8.00
C LEU A 280 7.61 4.27 7.64
N LEU A 281 6.46 3.72 8.06
CA LEU A 281 6.14 2.30 7.94
C LEU A 281 4.98 2.01 6.99
N ARG A 282 4.40 3.06 6.38
CA ARG A 282 3.33 2.93 5.38
C ARG A 282 3.82 3.47 4.03
N PRO A 283 4.18 2.60 3.08
CA PRO A 283 4.65 3.01 1.77
C PRO A 283 3.47 3.55 0.91
N GLY A 284 3.01 4.75 1.25
CA GLY A 284 1.93 5.50 0.62
C GLY A 284 2.37 6.91 0.22
N PRO A 285 1.45 7.79 -0.23
CA PRO A 285 1.81 9.14 -0.69
C PRO A 285 2.51 9.99 0.38
N ARG A 286 2.21 9.76 1.67
CA ARG A 286 2.81 10.50 2.80
C ARG A 286 4.25 10.09 3.13
N ILE A 287 4.79 9.08 2.42
CA ILE A 287 6.20 8.67 2.62
C ILE A 287 7.18 9.81 2.32
N ILE A 288 6.80 10.77 1.46
CA ILE A 288 7.60 11.97 1.20
C ILE A 288 7.61 12.91 2.42
N ASP A 289 6.54 12.98 3.21
CA ASP A 289 6.51 13.73 4.47
C ASP A 289 7.52 13.12 5.46
N GLY A 290 7.59 11.79 5.54
CA GLY A 290 8.59 11.05 6.32
C GLY A 290 10.01 11.34 5.85
N LEU A 291 10.25 11.31 4.53
CA LEU A 291 11.54 11.65 3.93
C LEU A 291 11.99 13.07 4.29
N GLU A 292 11.11 14.06 4.17
CA GLU A 292 11.40 15.45 4.53
C GLU A 292 11.71 15.61 6.02
N GLN A 293 11.00 14.88 6.89
CA GLN A 293 11.29 14.89 8.32
C GLN A 293 12.66 14.26 8.62
N ILE A 294 12.99 13.11 8.03
CA ILE A 294 14.32 12.51 8.18
C ILE A 294 15.39 13.50 7.73
N ALA A 295 15.26 14.04 6.51
CA ALA A 295 16.24 14.99 5.98
C ALA A 295 16.45 16.21 6.89
N LYS A 296 15.38 16.77 7.44
CA LYS A 296 15.46 17.86 8.41
C LYS A 296 16.24 17.46 9.67
N LEU A 297 16.01 16.25 10.21
CA LEU A 297 16.68 15.79 11.43
C LEU A 297 18.15 15.45 11.20
N LEU A 298 18.51 14.95 10.01
CA LEU A 298 19.90 14.63 9.66
C LEU A 298 20.78 15.87 9.63
N TYR A 299 20.23 17.03 9.25
CA TYR A 299 20.97 18.26 9.01
C TYR A 299 20.49 19.45 9.84
N SER A 300 19.67 19.18 10.88
CA SER A 300 19.37 20.23 11.86
C SER A 300 20.63 20.62 12.59
N GLU A 301 21.12 21.84 12.35
CA GLU A 301 22.11 22.44 13.23
C GLU A 301 21.47 22.60 14.61
N GLU A 302 22.13 22.09 15.65
CA GLU A 302 21.77 22.43 17.02
C GLU A 302 21.82 23.95 17.13
N LYS A 303 20.70 24.61 17.43
CA LYS A 303 20.73 25.93 18.02
C LYS A 303 21.40 25.75 19.40
N ARG A 304 22.72 26.01 19.44
CA ARG A 304 23.48 26.17 20.66
C ARG A 304 22.91 27.32 21.51
#